data_2d6afc112e76766981e47425e5f90ea0
#
_entry.id   2d6afc112e76766981e47425e5f90ea0
#
_cell.length_a   1.000
_cell.length_b   1.000
_cell.length_c   1.000
_cell.angle_alpha   90.00
_cell.angle_beta   90.00
_cell.angle_gamma   90.00
#
_symmetry.space_group_name_H-M   'P 1'
#
loop_
_entity.id
_entity.type
_entity.pdbx_description
1 polymer ?
#
loop_
_entity_poly.entity_id
_entity_poly.type
_entity_poly.pdbx_seq_one_letter_code
_entity_poly.pdbx_strand_id
1 'polypeptide(L)'
;MKRYGSIILIVSLASAGLIFTGCATNQATAPIPANSGHVLIYRVPNFGSDLSLTVSVDGKDVGSFTEGRNYSGYLPAGQHVIIARVDPYQAGKGPARKTITVQAGHTYSYTAAWSGGNLVLVRNP
;
A
#
# COMPACT_ATOMS: atom_id res chain seq x y z
N MET A 1 51.99 -24.01 53.10
CA MET A 1 50.89 -23.14 53.08
C MET A 1 50.42 -22.86 51.75
N LYS A 2 49.20 -23.05 51.62
CA LYS A 2 48.60 -22.81 50.37
C LYS A 2 48.15 -21.45 50.27
N ARG A 3 48.45 -20.86 49.18
CA ARG A 3 47.88 -19.63 48.87
C ARG A 3 46.96 -19.83 47.72
N TYR A 4 45.80 -19.53 47.94
CA TYR A 4 44.80 -19.59 46.91
C TYR A 4 44.46 -18.17 46.54
N GLY A 5 45.02 -17.75 45.49
CA GLY A 5 44.56 -16.54 44.92
C GLY A 5 43.16 -16.73 44.43
N SER A 6 42.23 -16.15 45.06
CA SER A 6 40.90 -16.08 44.52
C SER A 6 40.94 -15.26 43.25
N ILE A 7 40.89 -15.93 42.18
CA ILE A 7 40.70 -15.24 40.92
C ILE A 7 39.25 -14.82 40.87
N ILE A 8 39.00 -13.63 41.23
CA ILE A 8 37.69 -13.08 41.00
C ILE A 8 37.61 -12.77 39.55
N LEU A 9 36.99 -13.64 38.87
CA LEU A 9 36.66 -13.36 37.50
C LEU A 9 35.51 -12.38 37.52
N ILE A 10 35.85 -11.12 37.42
CA ILE A 10 34.84 -10.12 37.20
C ILE A 10 34.47 -10.21 35.75
N VAL A 11 33.47 -10.97 35.50
CA VAL A 11 32.81 -10.92 34.22
C VAL A 11 32.03 -9.61 34.23
N SER A 12 32.64 -8.60 33.77
CA SER A 12 31.91 -7.39 33.46
C SER A 12 31.05 -7.72 32.27
N LEU A 13 29.83 -8.06 32.57
CA LEU A 13 28.82 -8.16 31.55
C LEU A 13 28.59 -6.73 31.09
N ALA A 14 29.30 -6.36 30.08
CA ALA A 14 28.92 -5.18 29.35
C ALA A 14 27.63 -5.51 28.66
N SER A 15 26.54 -5.27 29.36
CA SER A 15 25.27 -5.24 28.71
C SER A 15 25.32 -4.02 27.81
N ALA A 16 25.69 -4.25 26.60
CA ALA A 16 25.41 -3.28 25.56
C ALA A 16 23.92 -3.19 25.49
N GLY A 17 23.37 -2.28 26.24
CA GLY A 17 21.97 -1.92 26.06
C GLY A 17 21.85 -1.38 24.67
N LEU A 18 21.37 -2.20 23.80
CA LEU A 18 20.84 -1.72 22.55
C LEU A 18 19.66 -0.86 22.90
N ILE A 19 19.94 0.38 23.09
CA ILE A 19 18.90 1.35 23.16
C ILE A 19 18.43 1.54 21.74
N PHE A 20 17.47 0.75 21.34
CA PHE A 20 16.65 1.16 20.25
C PHE A 20 15.86 2.36 20.75
N THR A 21 16.44 3.50 20.64
CA THR A 21 15.65 4.67 20.55
C THR A 21 14.92 4.51 19.22
N GLY A 22 13.92 3.66 19.22
CA GLY A 22 12.96 3.68 18.18
C GLY A 22 12.46 5.09 18.15
N CYS A 23 12.99 5.85 17.27
CA CYS A 23 12.39 7.09 16.93
C CYS A 23 11.01 6.72 16.41
N ALA A 24 10.07 6.69 17.30
CA ALA A 24 8.70 6.78 16.96
C ALA A 24 8.48 8.18 16.39
N THR A 25 9.26 8.54 15.45
CA THR A 25 8.88 9.64 14.62
C THR A 25 7.76 9.09 13.77
N ASN A 26 6.64 9.56 14.06
CA ASN A 26 5.40 9.41 13.37
C ASN A 26 5.52 9.72 11.89
N GLN A 27 6.68 9.86 11.39
CA GLN A 27 7.01 10.31 10.06
C GLN A 27 7.69 9.22 9.26
N ALA A 28 7.62 8.00 9.76
CA ALA A 28 8.13 6.89 9.00
C ALA A 28 7.32 6.74 7.74
N THR A 29 7.71 7.45 6.73
CA THR A 29 7.35 7.12 5.37
C THR A 29 7.88 5.72 5.15
N ALA A 30 6.98 4.75 4.94
CA ALA A 30 7.42 3.41 4.58
C ALA A 30 8.37 3.55 3.39
N PRO A 31 9.54 2.91 3.42
CA PRO A 31 10.46 2.99 2.30
C PRO A 31 9.78 2.48 1.05
N ILE A 32 10.02 3.15 -0.06
CA ILE A 32 9.52 2.71 -1.36
C ILE A 32 10.16 1.36 -1.68
N PRO A 33 9.36 0.30 -1.89
CA PRO A 33 9.92 -1.00 -2.21
C PRO A 33 10.79 -0.91 -3.47
N ALA A 34 11.93 -1.58 -3.45
CA ALA A 34 12.78 -1.70 -4.62
C ALA A 34 12.03 -2.43 -5.73
N ASN A 35 12.34 -2.09 -6.97
CA ASN A 35 11.76 -2.74 -8.15
C ASN A 35 10.23 -2.67 -8.16
N SER A 36 9.68 -1.51 -7.83
CA SER A 36 8.24 -1.26 -7.80
C SER A 36 7.88 0.03 -8.51
N GLY A 37 6.63 0.11 -8.95
CA GLY A 37 6.02 1.32 -9.49
C GLY A 37 4.89 1.79 -8.59
N HIS A 38 4.60 3.07 -8.66
CA HIS A 38 3.54 3.69 -7.87
C HIS A 38 2.24 3.71 -8.65
N VAL A 39 1.17 3.22 -8.05
CA VAL A 39 -0.16 3.19 -8.67
C VAL A 39 -1.12 4.02 -7.83
N LEU A 40 -1.79 4.95 -8.50
CA LEU A 40 -2.78 5.84 -7.92
C LEU A 40 -4.12 5.63 -8.60
N ILE A 41 -5.20 5.53 -7.82
CA ILE A 41 -6.56 5.44 -8.35
C ILE A 41 -7.42 6.45 -7.62
N TYR A 42 -7.93 7.41 -8.37
CA TYR A 42 -8.80 8.48 -7.86
C TYR A 42 -10.25 8.16 -8.16
N ARG A 43 -11.13 8.59 -7.26
CA ARG A 43 -12.57 8.63 -7.53
C ARG A 43 -12.91 9.97 -8.16
N VAL A 44 -13.79 9.97 -9.17
CA VAL A 44 -14.36 11.25 -9.62
C VAL A 44 -15.20 11.88 -8.51
N PRO A 45 -15.28 13.23 -8.43
CA PRO A 45 -16.05 13.89 -7.38
C PRO A 45 -17.52 13.49 -7.33
N ASN A 46 -18.11 13.19 -8.48
CA ASN A 46 -19.53 12.78 -8.58
C ASN A 46 -19.69 11.27 -8.60
N PHE A 47 -18.77 10.53 -8.00
CA PHE A 47 -18.84 9.07 -7.96
C PHE A 47 -20.06 8.58 -7.20
N GLY A 48 -20.44 9.24 -6.14
CA GLY A 48 -21.57 8.92 -5.28
C GLY A 48 -21.14 8.94 -3.82
N SER A 49 -21.82 9.76 -3.00
CA SER A 49 -21.45 9.92 -1.59
C SER A 49 -21.69 8.65 -0.77
N ASP A 50 -22.70 7.86 -1.16
CA ASP A 50 -23.07 6.65 -0.45
C ASP A 50 -22.37 5.41 -0.99
N LEU A 51 -21.48 5.59 -1.94
CA LEU A 51 -20.78 4.49 -2.60
C LEU A 51 -19.31 4.48 -2.20
N SER A 52 -18.77 3.30 -2.00
CA SER A 52 -17.35 3.07 -1.84
C SER A 52 -16.78 2.45 -3.11
N LEU A 53 -15.54 2.82 -3.43
CA LEU A 53 -14.78 2.20 -4.48
C LEU A 53 -13.89 1.13 -3.86
N THR A 54 -14.12 -0.13 -4.16
CA THR A 54 -13.25 -1.21 -3.71
C THR A 54 -12.30 -1.59 -4.82
N VAL A 55 -11.03 -1.61 -4.50
CA VAL A 55 -9.95 -1.92 -5.45
C VAL A 55 -9.33 -3.26 -5.09
N SER A 56 -9.19 -4.12 -6.09
CA SER A 56 -8.46 -5.38 -5.99
C SER A 56 -7.26 -5.34 -6.92
N VAL A 57 -6.18 -5.94 -6.47
CA VAL A 57 -4.98 -6.15 -7.29
C VAL A 57 -4.68 -7.64 -7.29
N ASP A 58 -4.59 -8.22 -8.47
CA ASP A 58 -4.30 -9.65 -8.67
C ASP A 58 -5.22 -10.55 -7.84
N GLY A 59 -6.50 -10.18 -7.76
CA GLY A 59 -7.51 -10.94 -7.05
C GLY A 59 -7.59 -10.70 -5.55
N LYS A 60 -6.79 -9.78 -5.01
CA LYS A 60 -6.79 -9.46 -3.59
C LYS A 60 -7.28 -8.03 -3.37
N ASP A 61 -8.25 -7.86 -2.48
CA ASP A 61 -8.73 -6.53 -2.12
C ASP A 61 -7.64 -5.75 -1.37
N VAL A 62 -7.33 -4.56 -1.85
CA VAL A 62 -6.31 -3.71 -1.26
C VAL A 62 -6.88 -2.49 -0.54
N GLY A 63 -8.14 -2.22 -0.72
CA GLY A 63 -8.80 -1.14 0.01
C GLY A 63 -10.18 -0.82 -0.51
N SER A 64 -10.92 -0.10 0.32
CA SER A 64 -12.22 0.45 -0.01
C SER A 64 -12.19 1.95 0.30
N PHE A 65 -12.58 2.76 -0.67
CA PHE A 65 -12.37 4.20 -0.63
C PHE A 65 -13.69 4.94 -0.71
N THR A 66 -14.00 5.67 0.34
CA THR A 66 -15.16 6.54 0.42
C THR A 66 -14.87 7.90 -0.22
N GLU A 67 -15.84 8.81 -0.17
CA GLU A 67 -15.68 10.14 -0.73
C GLU A 67 -14.44 10.85 -0.18
N GLY A 68 -13.67 11.46 -1.06
CA GLY A 68 -12.44 12.17 -0.72
C GLY A 68 -11.23 11.28 -0.49
N ARG A 69 -11.37 9.96 -0.63
CA ARG A 69 -10.26 9.01 -0.44
C ARG A 69 -9.88 8.35 -1.75
N ASN A 70 -8.61 8.09 -1.91
CA ASN A 70 -8.06 7.50 -3.12
C ASN A 70 -7.09 6.38 -2.76
N TYR A 71 -6.92 5.45 -3.70
CA TYR A 71 -5.92 4.40 -3.56
C TYR A 71 -4.54 4.95 -3.93
N SER A 72 -3.56 4.59 -3.14
CA SER A 72 -2.14 4.82 -3.42
C SER A 72 -1.35 3.63 -2.93
N GLY A 73 -0.63 2.99 -3.83
CA GLY A 73 0.15 1.81 -3.48
C GLY A 73 1.30 1.58 -4.43
N TYR A 74 2.25 0.76 -3.98
CA TYR A 74 3.38 0.34 -4.79
C TYR A 74 3.20 -1.11 -5.19
N LEU A 75 3.32 -1.40 -6.48
CA LEU A 75 3.23 -2.75 -7.01
C LEU A 75 4.58 -3.18 -7.57
N PRO A 76 4.96 -4.44 -7.40
CA PRO A 76 6.18 -4.95 -8.01
C PRO A 76 6.17 -4.76 -9.53
N ALA A 77 7.33 -4.59 -10.12
CA ALA A 77 7.45 -4.55 -11.57
C ALA A 77 6.88 -5.84 -12.17
N GLY A 78 6.13 -5.70 -13.26
CA GLY A 78 5.47 -6.80 -13.92
C GLY A 78 4.02 -6.51 -14.22
N GLN A 79 3.31 -7.52 -14.67
CA GLN A 79 1.92 -7.41 -15.06
C GLN A 79 0.99 -7.61 -13.87
N HIS A 80 0.00 -6.72 -13.75
CA HIS A 80 -0.99 -6.77 -12.67
C HIS A 80 -2.39 -6.54 -13.24
N VAL A 81 -3.36 -7.18 -12.61
CA VAL A 81 -4.77 -6.98 -12.94
C VAL A 81 -5.42 -6.17 -11.82
N ILE A 82 -5.93 -5.01 -12.16
CA ILE A 82 -6.65 -4.13 -11.23
C ILE A 82 -8.12 -4.25 -11.53
N ILE A 83 -8.90 -4.50 -10.48
CA ILE A 83 -10.36 -4.51 -10.56
C ILE A 83 -10.89 -3.47 -9.59
N ALA A 84 -11.74 -2.59 -10.09
CA ALA A 84 -12.46 -1.62 -9.28
C ALA A 84 -13.94 -1.96 -9.31
N ARG A 85 -14.55 -1.98 -8.13
CA ARG A 85 -15.98 -2.26 -8.01
C ARG A 85 -16.63 -1.30 -7.04
N VAL A 86 -17.93 -1.18 -7.14
CA VAL A 86 -18.74 -0.32 -6.30
C VAL A 86 -19.32 -1.14 -5.15
N ASP A 87 -19.25 -0.61 -3.94
CA ASP A 87 -19.94 -1.12 -2.77
C ASP A 87 -20.88 -0.04 -2.20
N PRO A 88 -22.13 -0.36 -1.88
CA PRO A 88 -22.80 -1.63 -2.16
C PRO A 88 -23.02 -1.85 -3.65
N TYR A 89 -23.18 -3.12 -4.02
CA TYR A 89 -23.38 -3.49 -5.42
C TYR A 89 -24.57 -2.75 -6.03
N GLN A 90 -24.35 -2.20 -7.22
CA GLN A 90 -25.39 -1.54 -7.99
C GLN A 90 -25.74 -2.37 -9.21
N ALA A 91 -27.01 -2.72 -9.35
CA ALA A 91 -27.48 -3.50 -10.47
C ALA A 91 -27.16 -2.82 -11.80
N GLY A 92 -26.62 -3.57 -12.74
CA GLY A 92 -26.24 -3.05 -14.05
C GLY A 92 -24.92 -2.26 -14.08
N LYS A 93 -24.24 -2.15 -12.96
CA LYS A 93 -22.95 -1.45 -12.86
C LYS A 93 -21.84 -2.45 -12.54
N GLY A 94 -21.33 -3.07 -13.59
CA GLY A 94 -20.27 -4.04 -13.45
C GLY A 94 -18.93 -3.43 -13.05
N PRO A 95 -18.00 -4.29 -12.58
CA PRO A 95 -16.67 -3.83 -12.19
C PRO A 95 -15.86 -3.36 -13.40
N ALA A 96 -14.92 -2.44 -13.16
CA ALA A 96 -13.91 -2.07 -14.13
C ALA A 96 -12.69 -2.97 -13.95
N ARG A 97 -12.15 -3.46 -15.04
CA ARG A 97 -10.96 -4.30 -15.06
C ARG A 97 -9.90 -3.65 -15.93
N LYS A 98 -8.69 -3.58 -15.42
CA LYS A 98 -7.55 -3.03 -16.14
C LYS A 98 -6.33 -3.90 -15.91
N THR A 99 -5.70 -4.32 -17.01
CA THR A 99 -4.40 -4.98 -16.93
C THR A 99 -3.33 -3.93 -17.21
N ILE A 100 -2.36 -3.83 -16.30
CA ILE A 100 -1.26 -2.88 -16.43
C ILE A 100 0.07 -3.61 -16.32
N THR A 101 1.07 -3.07 -16.99
CA THR A 101 2.46 -3.50 -16.84
C THR A 101 3.21 -2.42 -16.08
N VAL A 102 3.64 -2.75 -14.87
CA VAL A 102 4.33 -1.83 -13.98
C VAL A 102 5.82 -1.92 -14.24
N GLN A 103 6.45 -0.77 -14.43
CA GLN A 103 7.90 -0.64 -14.51
C GLN A 103 8.42 0.04 -13.25
N ALA A 104 9.57 -0.42 -12.76
CA ALA A 104 10.18 0.17 -11.58
C ALA A 104 10.43 1.67 -11.76
N GLY A 105 10.10 2.45 -10.75
CA GLY A 105 10.29 3.90 -10.75
C GLY A 105 9.25 4.70 -11.50
N HIS A 106 8.26 4.06 -12.11
CA HIS A 106 7.21 4.74 -12.85
C HIS A 106 5.96 4.92 -11.98
N THR A 107 5.18 5.94 -12.33
CA THR A 107 3.89 6.23 -11.68
C THR A 107 2.76 6.04 -12.68
N TYR A 108 1.73 5.35 -12.24
CA TYR A 108 0.53 5.05 -13.02
C TYR A 108 -0.67 5.62 -12.30
N SER A 109 -1.34 6.57 -12.92
CA SER A 109 -2.49 7.25 -12.31
C SER A 109 -3.74 6.97 -13.12
N TYR A 110 -4.79 6.60 -12.44
CA TYR A 110 -6.10 6.30 -13.03
C TYR A 110 -7.20 7.04 -12.28
N THR A 111 -8.29 7.29 -12.99
CA THR A 111 -9.50 7.82 -12.40
C THR A 111 -10.62 6.80 -12.58
N ALA A 112 -11.25 6.42 -11.48
CA ALA A 112 -12.46 5.61 -11.51
C ALA A 112 -13.64 6.54 -11.78
N ALA A 113 -14.32 6.31 -12.88
CA ALA A 113 -15.37 7.18 -13.38
C ALA A 113 -16.54 6.35 -13.94
N TRP A 114 -17.64 7.03 -14.16
CA TRP A 114 -18.81 6.43 -14.81
C TRP A 114 -18.81 6.75 -16.29
N SER A 115 -19.03 5.75 -17.10
CA SER A 115 -19.17 5.91 -18.55
C SER A 115 -20.36 5.05 -19.02
N GLY A 116 -21.42 5.70 -19.47
CA GLY A 116 -22.63 5.01 -19.90
C GLY A 116 -23.24 4.12 -18.81
N GLY A 117 -23.12 4.49 -17.55
CA GLY A 117 -23.59 3.70 -16.42
C GLY A 117 -22.63 2.62 -15.95
N ASN A 118 -21.52 2.41 -16.64
CA ASN A 118 -20.50 1.44 -16.26
C ASN A 118 -19.33 2.10 -15.55
N LEU A 119 -18.75 1.38 -14.60
CA LEU A 119 -17.52 1.83 -13.96
C LEU A 119 -16.34 1.59 -14.90
N VAL A 120 -15.51 2.59 -15.07
CA VAL A 120 -14.31 2.52 -15.91
C VAL A 120 -13.11 3.08 -15.16
N LEU A 121 -11.94 2.57 -15.50
CA LEU A 121 -10.65 3.11 -15.05
C LEU A 121 -9.99 3.82 -16.22
N VAL A 122 -9.90 5.13 -16.14
CA VAL A 122 -9.33 5.97 -17.19
C VAL A 122 -7.92 6.37 -16.78
N ARG A 123 -6.96 6.15 -17.65
CA ARG A 123 -5.60 6.57 -17.37
C ARG A 123 -5.49 8.09 -17.44
N ASN A 124 -4.89 8.67 -16.41
CA ASN A 124 -4.59 10.09 -16.40
C ASN A 124 -3.28 10.35 -17.18
N PRO A 125 -3.18 11.49 -17.88
CA PRO A 125 -1.97 11.84 -18.59
C PRO A 125 -0.76 12.05 -17.67
#